data_a92829be6981e07b09504973ca3455ba
#
_entry.id   a92829be6981e07b09504973ca3455ba
#
_cell.length_a   1.000
_cell.length_b   1.000
_cell.length_c   1.000
_cell.angle_alpha   90.00
_cell.angle_beta   90.00
_cell.angle_gamma   90.00
#
_symmetry.space_group_name_H-M   'P 1'
#
loop_
_entity.id
_entity.type
_entity.pdbx_description
1 polymer ?
#
loop_
_entity_poly.entity_id
_entity_poly.type
_entity_poly.pdbx_seq_one_letter_code
_entity_poly.pdbx_strand_id
1 'polypeptide(L)' 'MDATKEREIIRLWNLLRRLEREGRPTALVRRQIEAALTERERDAA' A
#
# COMPACT_ATOMS: atom_id res chain seq x y z
N MET A 1 -16.35 -1.86 10.92
CA MET A 1 -15.66 -1.91 9.64
C MET A 1 -14.62 -0.82 9.56
N ASP A 2 -13.42 -1.20 9.33
CA ASP A 2 -12.32 -0.27 9.38
C ASP A 2 -11.89 0.13 7.97
N ALA A 3 -12.39 1.28 7.51
CA ALA A 3 -12.02 1.82 6.20
C ALA A 3 -10.62 2.42 6.20
N THR A 4 -9.98 2.54 7.37
CA THR A 4 -8.67 3.16 7.51
C THR A 4 -7.61 2.38 6.74
N LYS A 5 -7.61 1.06 6.85
CA LYS A 5 -6.64 0.22 6.15
C LYS A 5 -6.81 0.29 4.64
N GLU A 6 -8.05 0.32 4.18
CA GLU A 6 -8.31 0.46 2.75
C GLU A 6 -7.81 1.79 2.22
N ARG A 7 -8.00 2.86 2.97
CA ARG A 7 -7.49 4.18 2.59
C ARG A 7 -5.97 4.19 2.53
N GLU A 8 -5.32 3.55 3.49
CA GLU A 8 -3.86 3.46 3.49
C GLU A 8 -3.36 2.71 2.27
N ILE A 9 -4.00 1.60 1.91
CA ILE A 9 -3.63 0.82 0.74
C ILE A 9 -3.79 1.66 -0.52
N ILE A 10 -4.89 2.39 -0.64
CA ILE A 10 -5.12 3.27 -1.79
C ILE A 10 -4.07 4.36 -1.88
N ARG A 11 -3.71 4.96 -0.75
CA ARG A 11 -2.66 5.98 -0.70
C ARG A 11 -1.32 5.42 -1.16
N LEU A 12 -0.99 4.22 -0.71
CA LEU A 12 0.26 3.57 -1.08
C LEU A 12 0.29 3.26 -2.58
N TRP A 13 -0.82 2.79 -3.14
CA TRP A 13 -0.91 2.56 -4.58
C TRP A 13 -0.76 3.84 -5.39
N ASN A 14 -1.40 4.92 -4.93
CA ASN A 14 -1.27 6.22 -5.59
C ASN A 14 0.16 6.73 -5.52
N LEU A 15 0.80 6.56 -4.37
CA LEU A 15 2.20 6.95 -4.21
C LEU A 15 3.10 6.12 -5.12
N LEU A 16 2.84 4.82 -5.23
CA LEU A 16 3.61 3.95 -6.10
C LEU A 16 3.55 4.42 -7.54
N ARG A 17 2.35 4.72 -8.04
CA ARG A 17 2.17 5.23 -9.40
C ARG A 17 2.93 6.52 -9.63
N ARG A 18 2.90 7.39 -8.63
CA ARG A 18 3.59 8.67 -8.70
C ARG A 18 5.10 8.48 -8.80
N LEU A 19 5.64 7.59 -7.95
CA LEU A 19 7.07 7.30 -7.97
C LEU A 19 7.50 6.68 -9.29
N GLU A 20 6.70 5.78 -9.83
CA GLU A 20 6.99 5.18 -11.13
C GLU A 20 7.02 6.23 -12.23
N ARG A 21 6.07 7.16 -12.19
CA ARG A 21 6.02 8.24 -13.18
C ARG A 21 7.24 9.15 -13.08
N GLU A 22 7.74 9.36 -11.86
CA GLU A 22 8.91 10.20 -11.62
C GLU A 22 10.23 9.44 -11.79
N GLY A 23 10.18 8.14 -12.02
CA GLY A 23 11.37 7.32 -12.15
C GLY A 23 12.10 7.09 -10.84
N ARG A 24 11.40 7.16 -9.71
CA ARG A 24 11.98 6.99 -8.38
C ARG A 24 11.92 5.55 -7.91
N PRO A 25 12.79 5.17 -6.96
CA PRO A 25 12.75 3.83 -6.38
C PRO A 25 11.41 3.55 -5.69
N THR A 26 10.86 2.37 -5.92
CA THR A 26 9.55 1.98 -5.39
C THR A 26 9.61 0.83 -4.39
N ALA A 27 10.80 0.30 -4.13
CA ALA A 27 10.96 -0.89 -3.28
C ALA A 27 10.35 -0.72 -1.89
N LEU A 28 10.57 0.42 -1.26
CA LEU A 28 10.06 0.69 0.07
C LEU A 28 8.53 0.72 0.09
N VAL A 29 7.95 1.40 -0.89
CA VAL A 29 6.48 1.51 -0.98
C VAL A 29 5.87 0.14 -1.26
N ARG A 30 6.50 -0.66 -2.11
CA ARG A 30 6.03 -2.02 -2.39
C ARG A 30 6.01 -2.88 -1.14
N ARG A 31 7.04 -2.76 -0.30
CA ARG A 31 7.08 -3.47 0.97
C ARG A 31 5.95 -3.04 1.89
N GLN A 32 5.67 -1.76 1.93
CA GLN A 32 4.59 -1.22 2.74
C GLN A 32 3.24 -1.72 2.26
N ILE A 33 3.05 -1.79 0.96
CA ILE A 33 1.82 -2.33 0.38
C ILE A 33 1.66 -3.80 0.75
N GLU A 34 2.71 -4.59 0.61
CA GLU A 34 2.67 -6.01 0.98
C GLU A 34 2.34 -6.21 2.45
N ALA A 35 2.95 -5.41 3.33
CA ALA A 35 2.68 -5.47 4.76
C ALA A 35 1.21 -5.11 5.05
N ALA A 36 0.69 -4.08 4.39
CA ALA A 36 -0.69 -3.66 4.59
C ALA A 36 -1.67 -4.74 4.11
N LEU A 37 -1.38 -5.38 2.98
CA LEU A 37 -2.20 -6.46 2.47
C LEU A 37 -2.19 -7.68 3.40
N THR A 38 -1.03 -7.99 3.94
CA THR A 38 -0.89 -9.09 4.89
C THR A 38 -1.70 -8.84 6.16
N GLU A 39 -1.65 -7.63 6.68
CA GLU A 39 -2.43 -7.24 7.84
C GLU A 39 -3.93 -7.34 7.57
N ARG A 40 -4.33 -6.92 6.38
CA ARG A 40 -5.73 -7.00 5.97
C ARG A 40 -6.20 -8.45 5.91
N GLU A 41 -5.38 -9.34 5.38
CA GLU A 41 -5.70 -10.77 5.32
C GLU A 41 -5.84 -11.37 6.71
N ARG A 42 -4.97 -10.99 7.63
CA ARG A 42 -5.04 -11.45 9.01
C ARG A 42 -6.34 -11.00 9.69
N ASP A 43 -6.71 -9.76 9.46
CA ASP A 43 -7.94 -9.22 10.07
C ASP A 43 -9.19 -9.84 9.45
N ALA A 44 -9.11 -10.27 8.21
CA ALA A 44 -10.22 -10.90 7.52
C ALA A 44 -10.39 -12.39 7.93
N ALA A 45 -9.37 -12.98 8.47
CA ALA A 45 -9.42 -14.36 8.95
C ALA A 45 -10.05 -14.43 10.34
#